data_6904908fa62c6f99abe957bfdb992ce7
#
_entry.id   6904908fa62c6f99abe957bfdb992ce7
#
_cell.length_a   1.000
_cell.length_b   1.000
_cell.length_c   1.000
_cell.angle_alpha   90.00
_cell.angle_beta   90.00
_cell.angle_gamma   90.00
#
_symmetry.space_group_name_H-M   'P 1'
#
loop_
_entity.id
_entity.type
_entity.pdbx_description
1 polymer ?
#
loop_
_entity_poly.entity_id
_entity_poly.type
_entity_poly.pdbx_seq_one_letter_code
_entity_poly.pdbx_strand_id
1 'polypeptide(L)'
;MDIEPLVNKDFVFRCANVNDRLNLIEFMHNNWPGRWTKEVVDYFGSGGTGREYLLCLDNDKICAFAKVGYPNTSDNLISYSMVWRNRFSALGGIGPLGVDKEYRKRHLGRDIVIYGKNVLIENKVSDIIIDWTGLLDFYRPYGFEVWKSYHYLTKLIKEKKHEF
;
A
#
# COMPACT_ATOMS: atom_id res chain seq x y z
N MET A 1 14.77 12.55 6.88
CA MET A 1 14.30 12.06 5.55
C MET A 1 13.82 13.28 4.75
N ASP A 2 14.21 13.38 3.51
CA ASP A 2 13.89 14.53 2.66
C ASP A 2 12.78 14.19 1.66
N ILE A 3 12.02 15.22 1.30
CA ILE A 3 10.99 15.13 0.25
C ILE A 3 11.68 14.96 -1.11
N GLU A 4 11.24 13.98 -1.89
CA GLU A 4 11.80 13.68 -3.20
C GLU A 4 10.82 14.07 -4.33
N PRO A 5 11.30 14.57 -5.47
CA PRO A 5 10.45 14.94 -6.58
C PRO A 5 9.92 13.70 -7.33
N LEU A 6 8.67 13.80 -7.79
CA LEU A 6 8.08 12.84 -8.72
C LEU A 6 8.59 13.08 -10.14
N VAL A 7 8.76 12.00 -10.91
CA VAL A 7 9.20 12.08 -12.32
C VAL A 7 8.03 12.41 -13.24
N ASN A 8 6.88 11.74 -13.02
CA ASN A 8 5.71 11.93 -13.87
C ASN A 8 4.87 13.12 -13.39
N LYS A 9 4.89 14.22 -14.16
CA LYS A 9 4.15 15.43 -13.83
C LYS A 9 2.78 15.52 -14.53
N ASP A 10 2.52 14.63 -15.46
CA ASP A 10 1.25 14.57 -16.20
C ASP A 10 0.18 13.77 -15.45
N PHE A 11 0.57 13.08 -14.37
CA PHE A 11 -0.32 12.31 -13.52
C PHE A 11 -0.62 13.06 -12.22
N VAL A 12 -1.83 12.88 -11.70
CA VAL A 12 -2.22 13.44 -10.41
C VAL A 12 -1.99 12.39 -9.31
N PHE A 13 -1.25 12.78 -8.28
CA PHE A 13 -1.03 11.96 -7.09
C PHE A 13 -1.78 12.58 -5.90
N ARG A 14 -2.63 11.82 -5.24
CA ARG A 14 -3.38 12.26 -4.08
C ARG A 14 -3.79 11.11 -3.17
N CYS A 15 -4.19 11.42 -1.94
CA CYS A 15 -4.93 10.47 -1.11
C CYS A 15 -6.33 10.23 -1.71
N ALA A 16 -6.83 9.03 -1.54
CA ALA A 16 -8.23 8.72 -1.80
C ALA A 16 -9.13 9.36 -0.74
N ASN A 17 -10.41 9.43 -1.05
CA ASN A 17 -11.47 9.82 -0.13
C ASN A 17 -12.70 8.89 -0.30
N VAL A 18 -13.75 9.12 0.45
CA VAL A 18 -14.94 8.25 0.45
C VAL A 18 -15.62 8.15 -0.92
N ASN A 19 -15.49 9.17 -1.77
CA ASN A 19 -16.06 9.18 -3.12
C ASN A 19 -15.30 8.28 -4.09
N ASP A 20 -14.04 7.96 -3.79
CA ASP A 20 -13.22 7.06 -4.60
C ASP A 20 -13.54 5.58 -4.36
N ARG A 21 -14.37 5.24 -3.36
CA ARG A 21 -14.65 3.87 -2.92
C ARG A 21 -14.98 2.93 -4.07
N LEU A 22 -15.95 3.27 -4.90
CA LEU A 22 -16.40 2.39 -5.98
C LEU A 22 -15.34 2.24 -7.06
N ASN A 23 -14.72 3.34 -7.49
CA ASN A 23 -13.67 3.33 -8.51
C ASN A 23 -12.44 2.56 -8.04
N LEU A 24 -12.09 2.67 -6.75
CA LEU A 24 -10.95 1.94 -6.19
C LEU A 24 -11.25 0.43 -6.07
N ILE A 25 -12.47 0.05 -5.68
CA ILE A 25 -12.88 -1.36 -5.65
C ILE A 25 -12.85 -1.95 -7.06
N GLU A 26 -13.38 -1.25 -8.06
CA GLU A 26 -13.37 -1.68 -9.45
C GLU A 26 -11.93 -1.80 -9.98
N PHE A 27 -11.09 -0.82 -9.72
CA PHE A 27 -9.68 -0.84 -10.08
C PHE A 27 -8.96 -2.06 -9.50
N MET A 28 -9.19 -2.37 -8.22
CA MET A 28 -8.61 -3.55 -7.58
C MET A 28 -9.14 -4.85 -8.19
N HIS A 29 -10.45 -4.92 -8.44
CA HIS A 29 -11.06 -6.10 -9.03
C HIS A 29 -10.51 -6.40 -10.43
N ASN A 30 -10.33 -5.37 -11.25
CA ASN A 30 -9.85 -5.52 -12.62
C ASN A 30 -8.36 -5.90 -12.69
N ASN A 31 -7.54 -5.49 -11.73
CA ASN A 31 -6.10 -5.72 -11.74
C ASN A 31 -5.66 -6.87 -10.82
N TRP A 32 -6.27 -6.99 -9.65
CA TRP A 32 -5.92 -8.00 -8.62
C TRP A 32 -7.19 -8.52 -7.95
N PRO A 33 -8.01 -9.33 -8.64
CA PRO A 33 -9.19 -9.93 -8.05
C PRO A 33 -8.82 -10.84 -6.86
N GLY A 34 -9.65 -10.84 -5.83
CA GLY A 34 -9.44 -11.63 -4.63
C GLY A 34 -9.02 -10.79 -3.42
N ARG A 35 -7.85 -11.06 -2.85
CA ARG A 35 -7.44 -10.51 -1.55
C ARG A 35 -7.43 -8.97 -1.50
N TRP A 36 -6.79 -8.30 -2.45
CA TRP A 36 -6.68 -6.85 -2.42
C TRP A 36 -8.02 -6.16 -2.67
N THR A 37 -8.88 -6.73 -3.53
CA THR A 37 -10.26 -6.26 -3.69
C THR A 37 -11.02 -6.36 -2.38
N LYS A 38 -10.93 -7.50 -1.69
CA LYS A 38 -11.58 -7.70 -0.39
C LYS A 38 -11.07 -6.73 0.67
N GLU A 39 -9.75 -6.51 0.73
CA GLU A 39 -9.14 -5.57 1.68
C GLU A 39 -9.66 -4.13 1.52
N VAL A 40 -9.91 -3.66 0.29
CA VAL A 40 -10.50 -2.34 0.04
C VAL A 40 -11.96 -2.30 0.47
N VAL A 41 -12.74 -3.34 0.16
CA VAL A 41 -14.15 -3.44 0.60
C VAL A 41 -14.23 -3.40 2.12
N ASP A 42 -13.44 -4.22 2.80
CA ASP A 42 -13.40 -4.31 4.26
C ASP A 42 -12.93 -2.98 4.91
N TYR A 43 -11.93 -2.33 4.30
CA TYR A 43 -11.42 -1.04 4.75
C TYR A 43 -12.53 0.03 4.81
N PHE A 44 -13.25 0.22 3.71
CA PHE A 44 -14.35 1.20 3.71
C PHE A 44 -15.55 0.74 4.56
N GLY A 45 -15.81 -0.57 4.62
CA GLY A 45 -16.83 -1.15 5.50
C GLY A 45 -16.53 -0.96 6.99
N SER A 46 -15.25 -0.84 7.35
CA SER A 46 -14.77 -0.59 8.72
C SER A 46 -14.64 0.89 9.06
N GLY A 47 -15.16 1.79 8.23
CA GLY A 47 -15.14 3.23 8.45
C GLY A 47 -13.90 3.95 7.91
N GLY A 48 -13.14 3.31 7.03
CA GLY A 48 -12.02 3.95 6.34
C GLY A 48 -12.49 5.14 5.49
N THR A 49 -11.76 6.24 5.56
CA THR A 49 -12.08 7.49 4.85
C THR A 49 -11.43 7.61 3.48
N GLY A 50 -10.56 6.67 3.11
CA GLY A 50 -9.71 6.70 1.93
C GLY A 50 -8.29 7.20 2.21
N ARG A 51 -8.03 7.88 3.32
CA ARG A 51 -6.75 8.49 3.66
C ARG A 51 -5.55 7.54 3.53
N GLU A 52 -5.72 6.28 3.86
CA GLU A 52 -4.70 5.25 3.81
C GLU A 52 -4.45 4.68 2.40
N TYR A 53 -5.20 5.12 1.40
CA TYR A 53 -4.96 4.77 0.00
C TYR A 53 -4.46 5.97 -0.79
N LEU A 54 -3.27 5.84 -1.36
CA LEU A 54 -2.69 6.81 -2.27
C LEU A 54 -3.03 6.39 -3.69
N LEU A 55 -3.44 7.33 -4.52
CA LEU A 55 -3.83 7.12 -5.90
C LEU A 55 -2.91 7.89 -6.85
N CYS A 56 -2.61 7.27 -7.97
CA CYS A 56 -2.09 7.93 -9.16
C CYS A 56 -3.18 7.91 -10.23
N LEU A 57 -3.52 9.06 -10.77
CA LEU A 57 -4.60 9.22 -11.74
C LEU A 57 -4.07 9.78 -13.06
N ASP A 58 -4.54 9.19 -14.15
CA ASP A 58 -4.48 9.72 -15.50
C ASP A 58 -5.84 10.35 -15.79
N ASN A 59 -5.94 11.67 -15.74
CA ASN A 59 -7.20 12.40 -15.60
C ASN A 59 -7.99 11.86 -14.38
N ASP A 60 -9.14 11.26 -14.58
CA ASP A 60 -9.97 10.69 -13.51
C ASP A 60 -9.80 9.17 -13.35
N LYS A 61 -8.98 8.53 -14.21
CA LYS A 61 -8.76 7.08 -14.19
C LYS A 61 -7.64 6.72 -13.21
N ILE A 62 -7.92 5.84 -12.26
CA ILE A 62 -6.89 5.28 -11.36
C ILE A 62 -5.97 4.38 -12.18
N CYS A 63 -4.66 4.64 -12.15
CA CYS A 63 -3.65 3.86 -12.86
C CYS A 63 -2.59 3.24 -11.94
N ALA A 64 -2.47 3.71 -10.71
CA ALA A 64 -1.66 3.08 -9.68
C ALA A 64 -2.19 3.42 -8.28
N PHE A 65 -1.83 2.60 -7.31
CA PHE A 65 -2.16 2.82 -5.90
C PHE A 65 -1.03 2.39 -4.99
N ALA A 66 -1.03 2.92 -3.78
CA ALA A 66 -0.33 2.33 -2.63
C ALA A 66 -1.21 2.47 -1.38
N LYS A 67 -1.24 1.45 -0.52
CA LYS A 67 -1.80 1.60 0.82
C LYS A 67 -0.69 2.09 1.74
N VAL A 68 -1.00 3.06 2.59
CA VAL A 68 -0.08 3.55 3.62
C VAL A 68 -0.70 3.37 5.00
N GLY A 69 0.16 3.24 5.99
CA GLY A 69 -0.23 3.29 7.39
C GLY A 69 0.44 4.47 8.07
N TYR A 70 -0.31 5.19 8.86
CA TYR A 70 0.19 6.29 9.70
C TYR A 70 0.33 5.82 11.15
N PRO A 71 1.14 6.48 11.99
CA PRO A 71 1.25 6.14 13.41
C PRO A 71 -0.09 6.09 14.14
N ASN A 72 -1.04 6.92 13.71
CA ASN A 72 -2.39 7.03 14.27
C ASN A 72 -3.49 6.29 13.48
N THR A 73 -3.12 5.47 12.49
CA THR A 73 -4.10 4.62 11.79
C THR A 73 -4.70 3.61 12.78
N SER A 74 -6.03 3.51 12.81
CA SER A 74 -6.75 2.58 13.69
C SER A 74 -6.42 1.13 13.38
N ASP A 75 -6.43 0.26 14.38
CA ASP A 75 -6.05 -1.15 14.27
C ASP A 75 -6.83 -1.92 13.20
N ASN A 76 -8.11 -1.62 13.05
CA ASN A 76 -8.98 -2.24 12.05
C ASN A 76 -8.75 -1.74 10.61
N LEU A 77 -7.90 -0.73 10.41
CA LEU A 77 -7.58 -0.15 9.10
C LEU A 77 -6.12 -0.38 8.68
N ILE A 78 -5.27 -0.83 9.60
CA ILE A 78 -3.84 -1.02 9.33
C ILE A 78 -3.59 -2.13 8.30
N SER A 79 -2.43 -2.04 7.65
CA SER A 79 -1.91 -3.05 6.72
C SER A 79 -0.77 -3.85 7.35
N TYR A 80 -0.27 -4.85 6.64
CA TYR A 80 0.86 -5.66 7.07
C TYR A 80 2.12 -4.86 7.35
N SER A 81 2.33 -3.75 6.64
CA SER A 81 3.46 -2.84 6.88
C SER A 81 3.46 -2.21 8.27
N MET A 82 2.34 -2.27 9.00
CA MET A 82 2.19 -1.67 10.34
C MET A 82 2.30 -2.69 11.49
N VAL A 83 2.56 -3.97 11.22
CA VAL A 83 2.68 -5.01 12.27
C VAL A 83 3.81 -4.74 13.26
N TRP A 84 4.79 -3.94 12.87
CA TRP A 84 5.96 -3.57 13.68
C TRP A 84 5.82 -2.24 14.40
N ARG A 85 4.67 -1.56 14.33
CA ARG A 85 4.51 -0.18 14.82
C ARG A 85 4.90 0.03 16.28
N ASN A 86 4.71 -0.96 17.13
CA ASN A 86 5.08 -0.88 18.55
C ASN A 86 6.60 -0.92 18.81
N ARG A 87 7.42 -1.10 17.78
CA ARG A 87 8.88 -1.10 17.87
C ARG A 87 9.53 0.23 17.49
N PHE A 88 8.75 1.19 17.05
CA PHE A 88 9.21 2.50 16.58
C PHE A 88 8.44 3.61 17.26
N SER A 89 9.04 4.79 17.36
CA SER A 89 8.40 5.96 17.99
C SER A 89 7.22 6.49 17.16
N ALA A 90 7.35 6.51 15.83
CA ALA A 90 6.32 6.94 14.89
C ALA A 90 6.51 6.21 13.55
N LEU A 91 6.02 4.98 13.46
CA LEU A 91 6.15 4.16 12.25
C LEU A 91 5.16 4.60 11.19
N GLY A 92 5.66 4.76 9.95
CA GLY A 92 4.88 4.74 8.73
C GLY A 92 5.04 3.41 7.99
N GLY A 93 4.02 2.97 7.28
CA GLY A 93 4.09 1.77 6.45
C GLY A 93 3.68 2.06 5.01
N ILE A 94 4.31 1.40 4.06
CA ILE A 94 3.91 1.42 2.65
C ILE A 94 3.67 -0.01 2.18
N GLY A 95 2.51 -0.29 1.61
CA GLY A 95 2.13 -1.56 1.02
C GLY A 95 0.77 -2.06 1.48
N PRO A 96 0.08 -2.80 0.57
CA PRO A 96 0.49 -3.14 -0.79
C PRO A 96 0.51 -1.95 -1.74
N LEU A 97 1.15 -2.13 -2.89
CA LEU A 97 1.13 -1.16 -3.98
C LEU A 97 1.08 -1.88 -5.34
N GLY A 98 0.54 -1.20 -6.34
CA GLY A 98 0.44 -1.77 -7.67
C GLY A 98 0.20 -0.73 -8.75
N VAL A 99 0.59 -1.08 -9.97
CA VAL A 99 0.41 -0.30 -11.18
C VAL A 99 -0.39 -1.13 -12.18
N ASP A 100 -1.45 -0.56 -12.74
CA ASP A 100 -2.22 -1.15 -13.82
C ASP A 100 -1.28 -1.58 -14.96
N LYS A 101 -1.53 -2.77 -15.52
CA LYS A 101 -0.68 -3.37 -16.56
C LYS A 101 -0.49 -2.47 -17.79
N GLU A 102 -1.49 -1.67 -18.14
CA GLU A 102 -1.44 -0.74 -19.28
C GLU A 102 -0.54 0.48 -19.01
N TYR A 103 -0.28 0.76 -17.73
CA TYR A 103 0.53 1.90 -17.29
C TYR A 103 1.94 1.50 -16.82
N ARG A 104 2.30 0.22 -16.91
CA ARG A 104 3.64 -0.26 -16.55
C ARG A 104 4.71 0.33 -17.48
N LYS A 105 5.97 0.32 -17.01
CA LYS A 105 7.14 0.89 -17.71
C LYS A 105 7.09 2.42 -17.91
N ARG A 106 6.24 3.12 -17.18
CA ARG A 106 6.15 4.59 -17.15
C ARG A 106 6.66 5.17 -15.82
N HIS A 107 7.46 4.42 -15.07
CA HIS A 107 8.00 4.80 -13.77
C HIS A 107 6.95 5.10 -12.67
N LEU A 108 5.67 4.78 -12.86
CA LEU A 108 4.61 5.03 -11.88
C LEU A 108 4.81 4.23 -10.57
N GLY A 109 5.40 3.02 -10.67
CA GLY A 109 5.76 2.24 -9.47
C GLY A 109 6.77 2.97 -8.58
N ARG A 110 7.77 3.65 -9.20
CA ARG A 110 8.70 4.53 -8.50
C ARG A 110 7.95 5.71 -7.85
N ASP A 111 7.19 6.41 -8.65
CA ASP A 111 6.56 7.64 -8.19
C ASP A 111 5.53 7.41 -7.09
N ILE A 112 4.79 6.29 -7.11
CA ILE A 112 3.85 5.98 -6.03
C ILE A 112 4.58 5.63 -4.70
N VAL A 113 5.76 5.02 -4.76
CA VAL A 113 6.62 4.80 -3.57
C VAL A 113 7.14 6.12 -3.04
N ILE A 114 7.69 6.98 -3.92
CA ILE A 114 8.19 8.30 -3.53
C ILE A 114 7.07 9.16 -2.97
N TYR A 115 5.90 9.16 -3.59
CA TYR A 115 4.74 9.88 -3.07
C TYR A 115 4.33 9.38 -1.69
N GLY A 116 4.31 8.05 -1.49
CA GLY A 116 4.06 7.46 -0.18
C GLY A 116 5.08 7.87 0.88
N LYS A 117 6.38 7.88 0.53
CA LYS A 117 7.43 8.42 1.42
C LYS A 117 7.15 9.88 1.78
N ASN A 118 6.91 10.73 0.78
CA ASN A 118 6.68 12.16 1.00
C ASN A 118 5.49 12.41 1.94
N VAL A 119 4.36 11.77 1.68
CA VAL A 119 3.16 11.88 2.54
C VAL A 119 3.46 11.45 3.98
N LEU A 120 4.22 10.36 4.17
CA LEU A 120 4.58 9.90 5.51
C LEU A 120 5.56 10.86 6.20
N ILE A 121 6.55 11.39 5.47
CA ILE A 121 7.50 12.40 5.99
C ILE A 121 6.75 13.66 6.44
N GLU A 122 5.80 14.16 5.65
CA GLU A 122 4.95 15.29 6.01
C GLU A 122 4.10 15.02 7.26
N ASN A 123 3.73 13.75 7.50
CA ASN A 123 3.09 13.29 8.71
C ASN A 123 4.04 12.95 9.86
N LYS A 124 5.33 13.37 9.75
CA LYS A 124 6.35 13.31 10.80
C LYS A 124 6.63 11.91 11.34
N VAL A 125 6.63 10.91 10.46
CA VAL A 125 7.07 9.57 10.84
C VAL A 125 8.57 9.54 11.10
N SER A 126 9.01 8.72 12.05
CA SER A 126 10.44 8.48 12.33
C SER A 126 11.05 7.44 11.38
N ASP A 127 10.26 6.47 10.99
CA ASP A 127 10.67 5.32 10.19
C ASP A 127 9.59 4.93 9.20
N ILE A 128 9.98 4.36 8.06
CA ILE A 128 9.05 3.83 7.05
C ILE A 128 9.41 2.39 6.76
N ILE A 129 8.44 1.50 6.88
CA ILE A 129 8.62 0.08 6.61
C ILE A 129 7.79 -0.35 5.39
N ILE A 130 8.43 -1.17 4.56
CA ILE A 130 7.78 -2.02 3.56
C ILE A 130 7.94 -3.44 4.07
N ASP A 131 6.84 -4.07 4.51
CA ASP A 131 6.88 -5.41 5.05
C ASP A 131 6.50 -6.45 3.99
N TRP A 132 7.01 -7.67 4.20
CA TRP A 132 6.70 -8.84 3.39
C TRP A 132 6.91 -8.64 1.88
N THR A 133 8.10 -8.20 1.49
CA THR A 133 8.49 -8.06 0.10
C THR A 133 9.69 -8.92 -0.27
N GLY A 134 9.71 -9.43 -1.50
CA GLY A 134 10.88 -10.01 -2.15
C GLY A 134 11.51 -9.09 -3.20
N LEU A 135 10.94 -7.88 -3.41
CA LEU A 135 11.36 -6.95 -4.45
C LEU A 135 12.44 -5.99 -3.95
N LEU A 136 13.50 -6.51 -3.34
CA LEU A 136 14.55 -5.70 -2.71
C LEU A 136 15.20 -4.72 -3.68
N ASP A 137 15.52 -5.17 -4.89
CA ASP A 137 16.18 -4.32 -5.89
C ASP A 137 15.27 -3.21 -6.43
N PHE A 138 13.96 -3.40 -6.35
CA PHE A 138 13.00 -2.33 -6.68
C PHE A 138 12.98 -1.21 -5.64
N TYR A 139 13.10 -1.54 -4.34
CA TYR A 139 12.99 -0.55 -3.27
C TYR A 139 14.31 0.10 -2.87
N ARG A 140 15.43 -0.59 -3.06
CA ARG A 140 16.77 -0.11 -2.68
C ARG A 140 17.14 1.26 -3.26
N PRO A 141 16.83 1.59 -4.54
CA PRO A 141 17.11 2.92 -5.10
C PRO A 141 16.37 4.07 -4.42
N TYR A 142 15.33 3.77 -3.63
CA TYR A 142 14.51 4.76 -2.91
C TYR A 142 14.91 4.88 -1.42
N GLY A 143 16.08 4.35 -1.06
CA GLY A 143 16.64 4.45 0.27
C GLY A 143 16.14 3.41 1.27
N PHE A 144 15.50 2.33 0.80
CA PHE A 144 15.10 1.22 1.65
C PHE A 144 16.23 0.18 1.75
N GLU A 145 16.49 -0.25 2.97
CA GLU A 145 17.44 -1.31 3.29
C GLU A 145 16.76 -2.48 3.98
N VAL A 146 17.34 -3.67 3.88
CA VAL A 146 16.80 -4.83 4.58
C VAL A 146 17.03 -4.66 6.07
N TRP A 147 15.94 -4.45 6.80
CA TRP A 147 15.96 -4.31 8.25
C TRP A 147 15.82 -5.65 8.95
N LYS A 148 14.98 -6.55 8.40
CA LYS A 148 14.68 -7.85 8.98
C LYS A 148 14.35 -8.87 7.89
N SER A 149 14.75 -10.12 8.12
CA SER A 149 14.38 -11.27 7.31
C SER A 149 13.74 -12.35 8.17
N TYR A 150 12.76 -13.05 7.63
CA TYR A 150 12.10 -14.16 8.29
C TYR A 150 11.64 -15.21 7.28
N HIS A 151 11.50 -16.44 7.76
CA HIS A 151 10.95 -17.53 6.96
C HIS A 151 9.44 -17.54 7.10
N TYR A 152 8.74 -17.58 5.97
CA TYR A 152 7.30 -17.75 5.91
C TYR A 152 6.97 -19.20 5.60
N LEU A 153 6.23 -19.85 6.51
CA LEU A 153 5.81 -21.24 6.37
C LEU A 153 4.29 -21.32 6.38
N THR A 154 3.74 -22.12 5.46
CA THR A 154 2.31 -22.44 5.42
C THR A 154 2.09 -23.93 5.63
N LYS A 155 1.07 -24.27 6.41
CA LYS A 155 0.62 -25.66 6.60
C LYS A 155 -0.82 -25.78 6.12
N LEU A 156 -1.05 -26.65 5.14
CA LEU A 156 -2.40 -27.00 4.72
C LEU A 156 -3.05 -27.88 5.82
N ILE A 157 -4.11 -27.39 6.43
CA ILE A 157 -4.93 -28.18 7.36
C ILE A 157 -6.01 -28.84 6.52
N LYS A 158 -5.93 -30.19 6.36
CA LYS A 158 -7.01 -30.96 5.74
C LYS A 158 -8.21 -30.92 6.68
N GLU A 159 -9.35 -30.47 6.20
CA GLU A 159 -10.62 -30.66 6.91
C GLU A 159 -10.83 -32.17 7.13
N LYS A 160 -11.09 -32.55 8.38
CA LYS A 160 -11.59 -33.90 8.66
C LYS A 160 -12.94 -33.99 7.98
N LYS A 161 -13.08 -34.82 6.94
CA LYS A 161 -14.40 -35.26 6.47
C LYS A 161 -15.07 -35.92 7.67
N HIS A 162 -16.08 -35.28 8.22
CA HIS A 162 -17.03 -35.99 9.09
C HIS A 162 -17.76 -37.00 8.20
N GLU A 163 -17.36 -38.26 8.27
CA GLU A 163 -18.18 -39.36 7.80
C GLU A 163 -19.35 -39.44 8.76
N PHE A 164 -20.55 -39.18 8.25
CA PHE A 164 -21.81 -39.47 8.91
C PHE A 164 -22.18 -40.91 8.65
#